data_edba4f4a8ba7aac6cb03a467f4456fb9
#
_entry.id   edba4f4a8ba7aac6cb03a467f4456fb9
#
_cell.length_a   1.000
_cell.length_b   1.000
_cell.length_c   1.000
_cell.angle_alpha   90.00
_cell.angle_beta   90.00
_cell.angle_gamma   90.00
#
_symmetry.space_group_name_H-M   'P 1'
#
loop_
_entity.id
_entity.type
_entity.pdbx_description
1 polymer ?
#
loop_
_entity_poly.entity_id
_entity_poly.type
_entity_poly.pdbx_seq_one_letter_code
_entity_poly.pdbx_strand_id
1 'polypeptide(L)'
;MPTLISQPTRIQSVGNKPKLIDEYIGRVNTKTTAASVAHMRSPQGWLEPGQTPQFDEFTIVLKGMLRVEHQGGTLDINAGQAVIAHAGEWVRYSTPQDDGAEYIAVCLPAFSMQSVHRDAETGDQTAIRRLKGKIQWEGDLKKSRRTR
;
A
#
# COMPACT_ATOMS: atom_id res chain seq x y z
N MET A 1 -0.90 11.95 30.69
CA MET A 1 -2.02 11.00 30.94
C MET A 1 -2.21 10.14 29.69
N PRO A 2 -2.35 8.82 29.85
CA PRO A 2 -2.69 7.96 28.72
C PRO A 2 -4.05 8.33 28.13
N THR A 3 -4.20 8.16 26.82
CA THR A 3 -5.44 8.43 26.09
C THR A 3 -6.02 7.11 25.60
N LEU A 4 -7.26 6.83 25.98
CA LEU A 4 -8.00 5.68 25.48
C LEU A 4 -8.58 5.99 24.11
N ILE A 5 -8.31 5.13 23.12
CA ILE A 5 -8.94 5.18 21.82
C ILE A 5 -9.97 4.06 21.77
N SER A 6 -11.23 4.40 21.97
CA SER A 6 -12.32 3.43 22.11
C SER A 6 -12.78 2.85 20.79
N GLN A 7 -12.58 3.56 19.67
CA GLN A 7 -13.02 3.14 18.34
C GLN A 7 -12.08 3.66 17.26
N PRO A 8 -11.91 2.92 16.17
CA PRO A 8 -11.21 3.42 15.01
C PRO A 8 -12.14 4.28 14.15
N THR A 9 -11.55 4.98 13.17
CA THR A 9 -12.27 5.54 12.04
C THR A 9 -12.03 4.65 10.83
N ARG A 10 -13.12 4.25 10.15
CA ARG A 10 -13.01 3.51 8.89
C ARG A 10 -12.56 4.45 7.79
N ILE A 11 -11.45 4.10 7.13
CA ILE A 11 -10.87 4.88 6.04
C ILE A 11 -11.17 4.19 4.73
N GLN A 12 -11.44 4.99 3.69
CA GLN A 12 -11.67 4.46 2.35
C GLN A 12 -10.40 3.83 1.81
N SER A 13 -10.53 2.61 1.30
CA SER A 13 -9.42 1.88 0.69
C SER A 13 -9.28 2.21 -0.79
N VAL A 14 -8.11 1.89 -1.34
CA VAL A 14 -7.83 1.90 -2.76
C VAL A 14 -7.53 0.47 -3.23
N GLY A 15 -7.58 0.27 -4.55
CA GLY A 15 -7.31 -1.03 -5.15
C GLY A 15 -8.50 -1.56 -5.93
N ASN A 16 -8.35 -2.77 -6.47
CA ASN A 16 -9.33 -3.40 -7.34
C ASN A 16 -10.54 -4.00 -6.61
N LYS A 17 -10.43 -4.17 -5.30
CA LYS A 17 -11.49 -4.72 -4.43
C LYS A 17 -11.56 -3.91 -3.14
N PRO A 18 -12.74 -3.81 -2.51
CA PRO A 18 -12.83 -3.15 -1.22
C PRO A 18 -12.05 -3.94 -0.15
N LYS A 19 -11.30 -3.23 0.68
CA LYS A 19 -10.73 -3.76 1.90
C LYS A 19 -11.14 -2.89 3.07
N LEU A 20 -11.06 -3.41 4.28
CA LEU A 20 -11.42 -2.70 5.49
C LEU A 20 -10.15 -2.12 6.13
N ILE A 21 -10.12 -0.79 6.30
CA ILE A 21 -9.04 -0.08 6.98
C ILE A 21 -9.64 0.62 8.19
N ASP A 22 -9.28 0.17 9.38
CA ASP A 22 -9.68 0.80 10.63
C ASP A 22 -8.47 1.50 11.25
N GLU A 23 -8.42 2.82 11.08
CA GLU A 23 -7.36 3.64 11.69
C GLU A 23 -7.70 3.89 13.16
N TYR A 24 -6.88 3.36 14.05
CA TYR A 24 -7.00 3.61 15.49
C TYR A 24 -6.28 4.88 15.88
N ILE A 25 -5.06 5.05 15.42
CA ILE A 25 -4.20 6.20 15.71
C ILE A 25 -3.73 6.75 14.37
N GLY A 26 -3.81 8.06 14.21
CA GLY A 26 -3.37 8.72 13.00
C GLY A 26 -4.04 10.05 12.76
N ARG A 27 -3.86 10.58 11.57
CA ARG A 27 -4.31 11.95 11.24
C ARG A 27 -5.81 12.11 11.24
N VAL A 28 -6.54 11.05 10.93
CA VAL A 28 -8.02 11.11 10.84
C VAL A 28 -8.65 10.88 12.21
N ASN A 29 -8.35 9.75 12.85
CA ASN A 29 -9.05 9.36 14.07
C ASN A 29 -8.61 10.18 15.32
N THR A 30 -7.33 10.47 15.44
CA THR A 30 -6.78 11.08 16.66
C THR A 30 -6.01 12.37 16.43
N LYS A 31 -5.89 12.83 15.18
CA LYS A 31 -5.07 13.98 14.79
C LYS A 31 -3.58 13.80 15.16
N THR A 32 -3.11 12.56 15.17
CA THR A 32 -1.72 12.22 15.45
C THR A 32 -0.92 12.25 14.16
N THR A 33 0.21 12.96 14.18
CA THR A 33 1.07 13.12 13.02
C THR A 33 2.36 12.30 13.08
N ALA A 34 2.78 11.90 14.28
CA ALA A 34 4.03 11.18 14.50
C ALA A 34 3.98 9.74 13.97
N ALA A 35 2.83 9.10 14.08
CA ALA A 35 2.62 7.72 13.65
C ALA A 35 1.15 7.47 13.34
N SER A 36 0.88 6.47 12.50
CA SER A 36 -0.45 5.91 12.35
C SER A 36 -0.43 4.41 12.60
N VAL A 37 -1.54 3.90 13.15
CA VAL A 37 -1.75 2.48 13.43
C VAL A 37 -3.11 2.10 12.90
N ALA A 38 -3.16 1.18 11.95
CA ALA A 38 -4.39 0.73 11.33
C ALA A 38 -4.49 -0.79 11.33
N HIS A 39 -5.70 -1.26 11.57
CA HIS A 39 -6.06 -2.67 11.43
C HIS A 39 -6.70 -2.86 10.06
N MET A 40 -6.14 -3.78 9.28
CA MET A 40 -6.56 -3.98 7.89
C MET A 40 -7.02 -5.40 7.66
N ARG A 41 -8.10 -5.55 6.88
CA ARG A 41 -8.59 -6.82 6.37
C ARG A 41 -8.76 -6.69 4.87
N SER A 42 -8.00 -7.48 4.13
CA SER A 42 -8.01 -7.46 2.66
C SER A 42 -8.53 -8.80 2.14
N PRO A 43 -9.50 -8.79 1.20
CA PRO A 43 -10.05 -10.03 0.66
C PRO A 43 -9.09 -10.70 -0.30
N GLN A 44 -9.38 -11.97 -0.64
CA GLN A 44 -8.65 -12.67 -1.70
C GLN A 44 -8.68 -11.87 -3.00
N GLY A 45 -7.51 -11.75 -3.63
CA GLY A 45 -7.39 -11.08 -4.91
C GLY A 45 -7.37 -9.55 -4.84
N TRP A 46 -7.28 -8.98 -3.64
CA TRP A 46 -7.07 -7.54 -3.52
C TRP A 46 -5.66 -7.16 -3.97
N LEU A 47 -5.59 -6.10 -4.74
CA LEU A 47 -4.35 -5.51 -5.26
C LEU A 47 -4.48 -4.00 -5.24
N GLU A 48 -3.56 -3.31 -4.59
CA GLU A 48 -3.54 -1.84 -4.59
C GLU A 48 -2.57 -1.29 -5.63
N PRO A 49 -2.65 0.03 -5.94
CA PRO A 49 -1.63 0.70 -6.74
C PRO A 49 -0.25 0.58 -6.10
N GLY A 50 0.79 0.52 -6.91
CA GLY A 50 2.14 0.74 -6.43
C GLY A 50 2.28 2.10 -5.78
N GLN A 51 3.19 2.23 -4.83
CA GLN A 51 3.39 3.47 -4.09
C GLN A 51 4.86 3.64 -3.73
N THR A 52 5.28 4.90 -3.59
CA THR A 52 6.63 5.27 -3.12
C THR A 52 6.47 6.22 -1.94
N PRO A 53 6.15 5.70 -0.75
CA PRO A 53 5.80 6.54 0.40
C PRO A 53 6.97 7.31 0.96
N GLN A 54 6.68 8.46 1.58
CA GLN A 54 7.63 9.24 2.37
C GLN A 54 7.60 8.86 3.85
N PHE A 55 7.05 7.71 4.19
CA PHE A 55 7.02 7.17 5.55
C PHE A 55 7.56 5.74 5.55
N ASP A 56 8.11 5.32 6.69
CA ASP A 56 8.37 3.91 6.93
C ASP A 56 7.06 3.22 7.26
N GLU A 57 6.88 2.00 6.77
CA GLU A 57 5.69 1.21 7.10
C GLU A 57 6.09 -0.14 7.69
N PHE A 58 5.62 -0.40 8.91
CA PHE A 58 5.83 -1.66 9.62
C PHE A 58 4.52 -2.43 9.62
N THR A 59 4.52 -3.63 9.06
CA THR A 59 3.31 -4.44 8.97
C THR A 59 3.52 -5.79 9.65
N ILE A 60 2.58 -6.15 10.54
CA ILE A 60 2.54 -7.46 11.18
C ILE A 60 1.33 -8.19 10.66
N VAL A 61 1.52 -9.36 10.06
CA VAL A 61 0.42 -10.18 9.54
C VAL A 61 -0.12 -11.06 10.66
N LEU A 62 -1.43 -10.97 10.90
CA LEU A 62 -2.13 -11.71 11.93
C LEU A 62 -2.77 -12.98 11.39
N LYS A 63 -3.30 -12.94 10.16
CA LYS A 63 -3.95 -14.07 9.48
C LYS A 63 -3.67 -13.99 7.97
N GLY A 64 -3.59 -15.13 7.33
CA GLY A 64 -3.40 -15.21 5.88
C GLY A 64 -2.00 -14.86 5.44
N MET A 65 -1.88 -14.25 4.28
CA MET A 65 -0.60 -13.90 3.69
C MET A 65 -0.73 -12.57 2.94
N LEU A 66 0.19 -11.66 3.23
CA LEU A 66 0.36 -10.38 2.51
C LEU A 66 1.55 -10.50 1.56
N ARG A 67 1.34 -10.18 0.30
CA ARG A 67 2.42 -10.11 -0.70
C ARG A 67 2.87 -8.69 -0.88
N VAL A 68 4.19 -8.48 -0.86
CA VAL A 68 4.82 -7.18 -1.09
C VAL A 68 5.76 -7.31 -2.28
N GLU A 69 5.42 -6.64 -3.37
CA GLU A 69 6.34 -6.49 -4.51
C GLU A 69 7.24 -5.28 -4.26
N HIS A 70 8.49 -5.39 -4.61
CA HIS A 70 9.47 -4.31 -4.54
C HIS A 70 10.43 -4.42 -5.73
N GLN A 71 11.38 -3.49 -5.87
CA GLN A 71 12.26 -3.47 -7.02
C GLN A 71 13.15 -4.72 -7.13
N GLY A 72 13.51 -5.33 -6.00
CA GLY A 72 14.35 -6.54 -5.96
C GLY A 72 13.58 -7.85 -6.10
N GLY A 73 12.24 -7.83 -6.14
CA GLY A 73 11.44 -9.04 -6.25
C GLY A 73 10.15 -9.00 -5.44
N THR A 74 9.82 -10.11 -4.83
CA THR A 74 8.57 -10.30 -4.11
C THR A 74 8.83 -10.94 -2.75
N LEU A 75 8.16 -10.44 -1.70
CA LEU A 75 8.15 -11.03 -0.36
C LEU A 75 6.73 -11.48 -0.04
N ASP A 76 6.60 -12.69 0.47
CA ASP A 76 5.35 -13.20 1.01
C ASP A 76 5.45 -13.26 2.53
N ILE A 77 4.62 -12.48 3.20
CA ILE A 77 4.61 -12.36 4.65
C ILE A 77 3.42 -13.17 5.18
N ASN A 78 3.71 -14.24 5.88
CA ASN A 78 2.70 -15.12 6.46
C ASN A 78 2.30 -14.66 7.87
N ALA A 79 1.20 -15.20 8.36
CA ALA A 79 0.74 -14.95 9.74
C ALA A 79 1.88 -15.18 10.74
N GLY A 80 2.07 -14.26 11.66
CA GLY A 80 3.16 -14.28 12.63
C GLY A 80 4.47 -13.68 12.15
N GLN A 81 4.51 -13.19 10.92
CA GLN A 81 5.68 -12.52 10.35
C GLN A 81 5.41 -11.03 10.15
N ALA A 82 6.47 -10.27 9.95
CA ALA A 82 6.39 -8.83 9.74
C ALA A 82 7.28 -8.41 8.58
N VAL A 83 7.00 -7.22 8.04
CA VAL A 83 7.80 -6.60 6.99
C VAL A 83 8.02 -5.13 7.32
N ILE A 84 9.19 -4.62 6.97
CA ILE A 84 9.51 -3.20 6.99
C ILE A 84 9.65 -2.72 5.55
N ALA A 85 8.83 -1.75 5.15
CA ALA A 85 9.00 -1.00 3.92
C ALA A 85 9.58 0.36 4.28
N HIS A 86 10.77 0.66 3.78
CA HIS A 86 11.45 1.91 4.10
C HIS A 86 10.94 3.05 3.23
N ALA A 87 10.88 4.26 3.80
CA ALA A 87 10.52 5.47 3.06
C ALA A 87 11.37 5.61 1.79
N GLY A 88 10.73 6.01 0.70
CA GLY A 88 11.40 6.20 -0.60
C GLY A 88 11.52 4.93 -1.46
N GLU A 89 11.18 3.76 -0.92
CA GLU A 89 11.14 2.52 -1.70
C GLU A 89 9.78 2.35 -2.39
N TRP A 90 9.80 1.90 -3.63
CA TRP A 90 8.58 1.52 -4.31
C TRP A 90 8.12 0.14 -3.83
N VAL A 91 6.85 0.03 -3.44
CA VAL A 91 6.21 -1.22 -3.03
C VAL A 91 4.79 -1.32 -3.59
N ARG A 92 4.31 -2.54 -3.74
CA ARG A 92 2.91 -2.82 -4.07
C ARG A 92 2.42 -4.01 -3.25
N TYR A 93 1.33 -3.79 -2.52
CA TYR A 93 0.74 -4.81 -1.65
C TYR A 93 -0.40 -5.54 -2.34
N SER A 94 -0.55 -6.82 -2.05
CA SER A 94 -1.65 -7.65 -2.54
C SER A 94 -1.91 -8.82 -1.59
N THR A 95 -3.11 -9.39 -1.70
CA THR A 95 -3.52 -10.56 -0.91
C THR A 95 -4.10 -11.63 -1.84
N PRO A 96 -3.21 -12.35 -2.58
CA PRO A 96 -3.65 -13.26 -3.64
C PRO A 96 -4.22 -14.60 -3.15
N GLN A 97 -3.94 -14.99 -1.89
CA GLN A 97 -4.36 -16.29 -1.37
C GLN A 97 -5.81 -16.29 -0.91
N ASP A 98 -6.40 -17.49 -0.84
CA ASP A 98 -7.73 -17.70 -0.26
C ASP A 98 -7.77 -17.10 1.15
N ASP A 99 -8.93 -16.55 1.53
CA ASP A 99 -9.17 -15.83 2.78
C ASP A 99 -8.41 -14.50 2.94
N GLY A 100 -7.60 -14.10 1.95
CA GLY A 100 -6.89 -12.83 1.98
C GLY A 100 -5.89 -12.69 3.12
N ALA A 101 -5.92 -11.55 3.81
CA ALA A 101 -5.05 -11.31 4.95
C ALA A 101 -5.65 -10.31 5.95
N GLU A 102 -5.25 -10.46 7.20
CA GLU A 102 -5.52 -9.52 8.28
C GLU A 102 -4.20 -9.10 8.90
N TYR A 103 -3.99 -7.80 9.06
CA TYR A 103 -2.70 -7.26 9.48
C TYR A 103 -2.83 -5.91 10.15
N ILE A 104 -1.80 -5.55 10.92
CA ILE A 104 -1.64 -4.22 11.52
C ILE A 104 -0.53 -3.50 10.76
N ALA A 105 -0.82 -2.29 10.29
CA ALA A 105 0.15 -1.44 9.61
C ALA A 105 0.43 -0.19 10.44
N VAL A 106 1.71 0.10 10.64
CA VAL A 106 2.20 1.27 11.37
C VAL A 106 3.02 2.12 10.40
N CYS A 107 2.63 3.38 10.23
CA CYS A 107 3.38 4.33 9.40
C CYS A 107 4.04 5.40 10.28
N LEU A 108 5.28 5.73 9.97
CA LEU A 108 6.10 6.72 10.68
C LEU A 108 6.80 7.66 9.66
N PRO A 109 6.41 8.94 9.58
CA PRO A 109 5.27 9.58 10.22
C PRO A 109 3.93 9.00 9.78
N ALA A 110 2.85 9.48 10.39
CA ALA A 110 1.50 9.00 10.11
C ALA A 110 1.15 9.03 8.63
N PHE A 111 0.42 8.01 8.17
CA PHE A 111 -0.10 7.95 6.80
C PHE A 111 -0.86 9.23 6.45
N SER A 112 -0.63 9.71 5.21
CA SER A 112 -1.45 10.75 4.59
C SER A 112 -1.53 10.50 3.09
N MET A 113 -2.60 11.00 2.47
CA MET A 113 -2.77 10.91 1.02
C MET A 113 -1.67 11.65 0.25
N GLN A 114 -1.11 12.71 0.85
CA GLN A 114 -0.05 13.51 0.25
C GLN A 114 1.31 12.82 0.29
N SER A 115 1.56 11.97 1.29
CA SER A 115 2.87 11.35 1.50
C SER A 115 2.98 9.93 0.95
N VAL A 116 1.89 9.29 0.57
CA VAL A 116 1.90 7.91 0.09
C VAL A 116 2.41 7.76 -1.35
N HIS A 117 2.23 8.78 -2.18
CA HIS A 117 2.68 8.83 -3.58
C HIS A 117 2.34 7.57 -4.37
N ARG A 118 1.04 7.34 -4.54
CA ARG A 118 0.52 6.22 -5.31
C ARG A 118 0.67 6.44 -6.80
N ASP A 119 0.89 5.34 -7.53
CA ASP A 119 0.76 5.31 -8.98
C ASP A 119 -0.70 5.64 -9.39
N ALA A 120 -0.93 5.94 -10.67
CA ALA A 120 -2.26 6.32 -11.14
C ALA A 120 -3.34 5.29 -10.80
N GLU A 121 -4.50 5.78 -10.33
CA GLU A 121 -5.59 4.98 -9.77
C GLU A 121 -6.76 4.88 -10.75
N THR A 122 -6.60 4.17 -11.86
CA THR A 122 -7.71 3.94 -12.79
C THR A 122 -7.78 2.46 -13.16
N GLY A 123 -8.89 1.79 -12.81
CA GLY A 123 -9.13 0.39 -13.15
C GLY A 123 -8.15 -0.60 -12.55
N ASP A 124 -7.76 -1.62 -13.31
CA ASP A 124 -6.77 -2.61 -12.90
C ASP A 124 -5.37 -1.98 -12.85
N GLN A 125 -4.84 -1.85 -11.66
CA GLN A 125 -3.54 -1.22 -11.41
C GLN A 125 -2.39 -1.98 -12.06
N THR A 126 -2.49 -3.29 -12.20
CA THR A 126 -1.48 -4.08 -12.90
C THR A 126 -1.47 -3.74 -14.39
N ALA A 127 -2.63 -3.67 -15.01
CA ALA A 127 -2.76 -3.29 -16.42
C ALA A 127 -2.29 -1.84 -16.65
N ILE A 128 -2.64 -0.92 -15.76
CA ILE A 128 -2.22 0.48 -15.82
C ILE A 128 -0.71 0.61 -15.71
N ARG A 129 -0.09 -0.12 -14.80
CA ARG A 129 1.37 -0.10 -14.65
C ARG A 129 2.07 -0.64 -15.89
N ARG A 130 1.56 -1.72 -16.47
CA ARG A 130 2.06 -2.25 -17.75
C ARG A 130 1.89 -1.24 -18.87
N LEU A 131 0.74 -0.57 -18.89
CA LEU A 131 0.42 0.45 -19.86
C LEU A 131 1.35 1.67 -19.73
N LYS A 132 1.61 2.13 -18.51
CA LYS A 132 2.58 3.21 -18.25
C LYS A 132 3.97 2.85 -18.77
N GLY A 133 4.46 1.65 -18.46
CA GLY A 133 5.73 1.16 -18.98
C GLY A 133 5.74 1.10 -20.50
N LYS A 134 4.66 0.62 -21.11
CA LYS A 134 4.51 0.57 -22.55
C LYS A 134 4.44 1.96 -23.18
N ILE A 135 3.70 2.89 -22.61
CA ILE A 135 3.60 4.28 -23.09
C ILE A 135 4.96 4.95 -23.01
N GLN A 136 5.69 4.80 -21.91
CA GLN A 136 7.03 5.33 -21.76
C GLN A 136 7.96 4.80 -22.86
N TRP A 137 7.93 3.49 -23.09
CA TRP A 137 8.73 2.83 -24.11
C TRP A 137 8.36 3.29 -25.53
N GLU A 138 7.07 3.40 -25.84
CA GLU A 138 6.60 3.92 -27.14
C GLU A 138 6.96 5.40 -27.32
N GLY A 139 6.94 6.19 -26.27
CA GLY A 139 7.38 7.57 -26.28
C GLY A 139 8.86 7.68 -26.64
N ASP A 140 9.67 6.82 -26.05
CA ASP A 140 11.11 6.77 -26.32
C ASP A 140 11.41 6.33 -27.77
N LEU A 141 10.65 5.35 -28.27
CA LEU A 141 10.75 4.93 -29.67
C LEU A 141 10.37 6.04 -30.64
N LYS A 142 9.30 6.78 -30.38
CA LYS A 142 8.88 7.91 -31.21
C LYS A 142 9.92 9.02 -31.22
N LYS A 143 10.54 9.30 -30.09
CA LYS A 143 11.66 10.24 -30.00
C LYS A 143 12.85 9.78 -30.83
N SER A 144 13.21 8.49 -30.72
CA SER A 144 14.29 7.89 -31.49
C SER A 144 14.04 7.97 -33.01
N ARG A 145 12.79 7.76 -33.45
CA ARG A 145 12.41 7.85 -34.86
C ARG A 145 12.42 9.29 -35.39
N ARG A 146 12.14 10.29 -34.54
CA ARG A 146 12.18 11.72 -34.95
C ARG A 146 13.58 12.25 -35.10
N THR A 147 14.56 11.63 -34.46
CA THR A 147 15.98 12.00 -34.56
C THR A 147 16.72 11.27 -35.68
N ARG A 148 16.03 10.42 -36.42
CA ARG A 148 16.51 9.77 -37.64
C ARG A 148 15.99 10.51 -38.86
#